data_587ce4a6eaa0895c6cd07b19851f0769
#
_entry.id   587ce4a6eaa0895c6cd07b19851f0769
#
_cell.length_a   1.000
_cell.length_b   1.000
_cell.length_c   1.000
_cell.angle_alpha   90.00
_cell.angle_beta   90.00
_cell.angle_gamma   90.00
#
_symmetry.space_group_name_H-M   'P 1'
#
loop_
_entity.id
_entity.type
_entity.pdbx_description
1 polymer ?
#
loop_
_entity_poly.entity_id
_entity_poly.type
_entity_poly.pdbx_seq_one_letter_code
_entity_poly.pdbx_strand_id
1 'polypeptide(L)'
;MNIKEAKNEIKHTVQAYLNKDYLGDYRIPPLRQRPILLIGPPGIGKTQIMEQIARECKIALVSYNITHHTRQSAVGLPFIRETSYGGETYSVTEYTMSEIIASIYRRMEETGLDEGILFVDEINCVSETLAPTMLQFLQGKMFGNQKIPEGWIIVAAGNPPEYNKSVREFDMVTLDRVRRIDVEADYGVWKEYARERKLHGALLSYLELRPNNFYRVEADVDGLQYVTARGWEDLSQLIYAYEELSIPVTEEVIYEFLHHRDVAEDVEAYLSLYHKYQDDYGIPEILAGNVRTEVYARLFQAGFDERLSVVGLLADGLRGILEKVILQKNKTDQWYDYLRQYQHTLKEGTDKTPAEDYRQMLETIAEENAQLEKTGLVDRKELSRREILRQQMAENAPSAAEPREAFAQAKQGFDNCRSILAAQEQAGEQAMEAAFDFMENAFGNGQEMILFVTELTLMSEAVQFLAQHPCERYLQYNQELLIGTRRRELLDELNQ
;
A
#
# COMPACT_ATOMS: atom_id res chain seq x y z
N MET A 1 18.12 8.76 1.03
CA MET A 1 16.82 9.16 0.43
C MET A 1 15.68 8.55 1.22
N ASN A 2 14.45 9.09 1.13
CA ASN A 2 13.29 8.46 1.76
C ASN A 2 12.75 7.26 0.97
N ILE A 3 11.81 6.50 1.55
CA ILE A 3 11.30 5.25 0.95
C ILE A 3 10.49 5.50 -0.34
N LYS A 4 9.83 6.65 -0.49
CA LYS A 4 9.05 7.04 -1.69
C LYS A 4 9.98 7.35 -2.88
N GLU A 5 11.07 8.06 -2.60
CA GLU A 5 12.12 8.33 -3.59
C GLU A 5 12.79 7.02 -4.02
N ALA A 6 13.13 6.14 -3.08
CA ALA A 6 13.69 4.83 -3.35
C ALA A 6 12.75 3.97 -4.22
N LYS A 7 11.44 3.94 -3.89
CA LYS A 7 10.43 3.26 -4.70
C LYS A 7 10.42 3.76 -6.16
N ASN A 8 10.39 5.09 -6.35
CA ASN A 8 10.37 5.69 -7.68
C ASN A 8 11.64 5.36 -8.47
N GLU A 9 12.80 5.43 -7.81
CA GLU A 9 14.08 5.14 -8.44
C GLU A 9 14.21 3.66 -8.84
N ILE A 10 13.73 2.74 -8.01
CA ILE A 10 13.66 1.31 -8.34
C ILE A 10 12.68 1.08 -9.49
N LYS A 11 11.51 1.70 -9.45
CA LYS A 11 10.51 1.60 -10.52
C LYS A 11 11.06 2.07 -11.87
N HIS A 12 11.73 3.23 -11.91
CA HIS A 12 12.38 3.73 -13.13
C HIS A 12 13.47 2.77 -13.62
N THR A 13 14.24 2.18 -12.71
CA THR A 13 15.25 1.18 -13.03
C THR A 13 14.61 -0.07 -13.63
N VAL A 14 13.53 -0.57 -13.06
CA VAL A 14 12.76 -1.71 -13.58
C VAL A 14 12.26 -1.41 -14.99
N GLN A 15 11.63 -0.26 -15.20
CA GLN A 15 11.16 0.17 -16.51
C GLN A 15 12.30 0.27 -17.55
N ALA A 16 13.46 0.80 -17.14
CA ALA A 16 14.62 0.91 -18.00
C ALA A 16 15.21 -0.45 -18.37
N TYR A 17 15.26 -1.40 -17.42
CA TYR A 17 15.81 -2.73 -17.63
C TYR A 17 14.89 -3.65 -18.45
N LEU A 18 13.57 -3.45 -18.34
CA LEU A 18 12.57 -4.19 -19.12
C LEU A 18 12.26 -3.52 -20.47
N ASN A 19 12.86 -2.36 -20.76
CA ASN A 19 12.66 -1.69 -22.05
C ASN A 19 13.33 -2.48 -23.19
N LYS A 20 12.50 -2.86 -24.17
CA LYS A 20 12.91 -3.64 -25.35
C LYS A 20 13.06 -2.74 -26.59
N ASP A 21 13.86 -3.17 -27.52
CA ASP A 21 13.97 -2.57 -28.84
C ASP A 21 12.86 -3.13 -29.77
N TYR A 22 12.93 -2.73 -31.06
CA TYR A 22 11.95 -3.17 -32.07
C TYR A 22 12.10 -4.65 -32.48
N LEU A 23 13.19 -5.32 -32.09
CA LEU A 23 13.43 -6.76 -32.31
C LEU A 23 12.95 -7.60 -31.11
N GLY A 24 12.57 -6.96 -29.99
CA GLY A 24 12.16 -7.61 -28.76
C GLY A 24 13.29 -7.87 -27.77
N ASP A 25 14.53 -7.42 -28.07
CA ASP A 25 15.68 -7.56 -27.19
C ASP A 25 15.74 -6.44 -26.15
N TYR A 26 16.20 -6.76 -24.94
CA TYR A 26 16.38 -5.76 -23.90
C TYR A 26 17.46 -4.74 -24.29
N ARG A 27 17.11 -3.44 -24.31
CA ARG A 27 18.05 -2.36 -24.64
C ARG A 27 19.28 -2.33 -23.74
N ILE A 28 19.12 -2.69 -22.48
CA ILE A 28 20.22 -2.93 -21.54
C ILE A 28 20.34 -4.44 -21.38
N PRO A 29 21.37 -5.08 -21.94
CA PRO A 29 21.54 -6.52 -21.85
C PRO A 29 21.51 -7.03 -20.41
N PRO A 30 20.90 -8.20 -20.09
CA PRO A 30 20.75 -8.72 -18.74
C PRO A 30 22.06 -8.77 -17.93
N LEU A 31 23.20 -9.02 -18.57
CA LEU A 31 24.52 -9.02 -17.92
C LEU A 31 24.99 -7.62 -17.46
N ARG A 32 24.45 -6.56 -18.07
CA ARG A 32 24.78 -5.16 -17.70
C ARG A 32 23.76 -4.54 -16.75
N GLN A 33 22.66 -5.21 -16.49
CA GLN A 33 21.68 -4.78 -15.51
C GLN A 33 22.20 -5.06 -14.10
N ARG A 34 22.70 -4.04 -13.42
CA ARG A 34 23.23 -4.17 -12.06
C ARG A 34 22.10 -4.52 -11.08
N PRO A 35 22.26 -5.52 -10.20
CA PRO A 35 21.31 -5.72 -9.09
C PRO A 35 21.20 -4.47 -8.23
N ILE A 36 20.01 -4.23 -7.69
CA ILE A 36 19.77 -3.12 -6.76
C ILE A 36 20.02 -3.63 -5.34
N LEU A 37 20.76 -2.86 -4.55
CA LEU A 37 21.02 -3.13 -3.13
C LEU A 37 20.40 -1.99 -2.29
N LEU A 38 19.30 -2.29 -1.59
CA LEU A 38 18.56 -1.37 -0.76
C LEU A 38 19.03 -1.51 0.70
N ILE A 39 19.69 -0.49 1.24
CA ILE A 39 20.15 -0.47 2.62
C ILE A 39 19.35 0.55 3.40
N GLY A 40 18.78 0.16 4.54
CA GLY A 40 18.02 1.06 5.38
C GLY A 40 17.54 0.40 6.68
N PRO A 41 17.08 1.21 7.64
CA PRO A 41 16.62 0.73 8.94
C PRO A 41 15.52 -0.34 8.84
N PRO A 42 15.37 -1.21 9.85
CA PRO A 42 14.27 -2.19 9.88
C PRO A 42 12.91 -1.49 10.00
N GLY A 43 11.86 -2.12 9.45
CA GLY A 43 10.48 -1.65 9.62
C GLY A 43 10.07 -0.41 8.81
N ILE A 44 10.88 0.08 7.85
CA ILE A 44 10.56 1.25 7.02
C ILE A 44 9.81 0.94 5.72
N GLY A 45 9.41 -0.33 5.49
CA GLY A 45 8.62 -0.71 4.33
C GLY A 45 9.40 -1.19 3.10
N LYS A 46 10.69 -1.60 3.23
CA LYS A 46 11.51 -2.10 2.10
C LYS A 46 10.84 -3.20 1.29
N THR A 47 10.23 -4.17 1.95
CA THR A 47 9.51 -5.29 1.29
C THR A 47 8.20 -4.80 0.65
N GLN A 48 7.47 -3.91 1.30
CA GLN A 48 6.18 -3.39 0.81
C GLN A 48 6.31 -2.62 -0.49
N ILE A 49 7.38 -1.83 -0.67
CA ILE A 49 7.60 -1.10 -1.93
C ILE A 49 7.84 -2.05 -3.11
N MET A 50 8.38 -3.26 -2.90
CA MET A 50 8.55 -4.26 -3.96
C MET A 50 7.21 -4.76 -4.46
N GLU A 51 6.26 -5.05 -3.57
CA GLU A 51 4.90 -5.42 -3.95
C GLU A 51 4.19 -4.31 -4.74
N GLN A 52 4.34 -3.06 -4.30
CA GLN A 52 3.76 -1.92 -4.99
C GLN A 52 4.35 -1.75 -6.39
N ILE A 53 5.68 -1.84 -6.55
CA ILE A 53 6.37 -1.74 -7.85
C ILE A 53 5.92 -2.88 -8.77
N ALA A 54 5.85 -4.10 -8.27
CA ALA A 54 5.41 -5.25 -9.07
C ALA A 54 3.99 -5.06 -9.60
N ARG A 55 3.05 -4.59 -8.76
CA ARG A 55 1.67 -4.27 -9.17
C ARG A 55 1.62 -3.13 -10.19
N GLU A 56 2.33 -2.03 -9.93
CA GLU A 56 2.34 -0.86 -10.83
C GLU A 56 2.98 -1.14 -12.19
N CYS A 57 4.02 -1.97 -12.22
CA CYS A 57 4.68 -2.39 -13.47
C CYS A 57 4.02 -3.63 -14.11
N LYS A 58 3.03 -4.26 -13.44
CA LYS A 58 2.33 -5.48 -13.88
C LYS A 58 3.28 -6.64 -14.16
N ILE A 59 4.25 -6.85 -13.29
CA ILE A 59 5.26 -7.91 -13.36
C ILE A 59 5.16 -8.84 -12.15
N ALA A 60 5.75 -10.01 -12.25
CA ALA A 60 5.78 -10.98 -11.15
C ALA A 60 6.73 -10.54 -10.03
N LEU A 61 6.45 -11.01 -8.81
CA LEU A 61 7.33 -10.83 -7.66
C LEU A 61 7.58 -12.19 -7.01
N VAL A 62 8.86 -12.48 -6.77
CA VAL A 62 9.32 -13.55 -5.87
C VAL A 62 10.08 -12.89 -4.73
N SER A 63 9.60 -13.04 -3.51
CA SER A 63 10.25 -12.52 -2.30
C SER A 63 10.87 -13.66 -1.52
N TYR A 64 12.14 -13.50 -1.15
CA TYR A 64 12.94 -14.53 -0.50
C TYR A 64 13.68 -13.95 0.70
N ASN A 65 13.44 -14.49 1.89
CA ASN A 65 14.28 -14.20 3.04
C ASN A 65 15.43 -15.21 3.09
N ILE A 66 16.66 -14.74 2.93
CA ILE A 66 17.84 -15.60 2.78
C ILE A 66 18.36 -16.16 4.11
N THR A 67 17.97 -15.59 5.25
CA THR A 67 18.51 -16.00 6.57
C THR A 67 18.14 -17.42 6.96
N HIS A 68 17.03 -17.92 6.44
CA HIS A 68 16.56 -19.29 6.70
C HIS A 68 17.20 -20.35 5.78
N HIS A 69 18.05 -19.93 4.84
CA HIS A 69 18.63 -20.82 3.85
C HIS A 69 20.04 -21.27 4.20
N THR A 70 20.28 -22.56 3.99
CA THR A 70 21.62 -23.15 3.97
C THR A 70 22.25 -23.00 2.58
N ARG A 71 23.55 -23.14 2.47
CA ARG A 71 24.22 -23.16 1.16
C ARG A 71 23.63 -24.22 0.23
N GLN A 72 23.23 -25.36 0.75
CA GLN A 72 22.66 -26.46 -0.03
C GLN A 72 21.27 -26.13 -0.57
N SER A 73 20.39 -25.50 0.19
CA SER A 73 19.08 -25.08 -0.29
C SER A 73 19.16 -23.93 -1.28
N ALA A 74 20.08 -22.98 -1.08
CA ALA A 74 20.25 -21.86 -1.97
C ALA A 74 20.91 -22.21 -3.33
N VAL A 75 21.93 -23.09 -3.33
CA VAL A 75 22.70 -23.42 -4.53
C VAL A 75 22.20 -24.70 -5.21
N GLY A 76 21.61 -25.61 -4.45
CA GLY A 76 21.24 -26.94 -4.87
C GLY A 76 22.20 -27.99 -4.30
N LEU A 77 21.80 -29.27 -4.37
CA LEU A 77 22.59 -30.41 -3.93
C LEU A 77 23.52 -30.90 -5.05
N PRO A 78 24.81 -31.17 -4.76
CA PRO A 78 25.70 -31.76 -5.74
C PRO A 78 25.28 -33.22 -6.03
N PHE A 79 25.30 -33.62 -7.29
CA PHE A 79 25.16 -34.99 -7.73
C PHE A 79 26.18 -35.31 -8.81
N ILE A 80 26.54 -36.59 -8.93
CA ILE A 80 27.51 -37.06 -9.91
C ILE A 80 26.76 -37.48 -11.17
N ARG A 81 27.17 -36.94 -12.32
CA ARG A 81 26.68 -37.35 -13.64
C ARG A 81 27.84 -37.81 -14.51
N GLU A 82 27.67 -38.94 -15.19
CA GLU A 82 28.63 -39.39 -16.20
C GLU A 82 28.37 -38.67 -17.53
N THR A 83 29.39 -38.06 -18.07
CA THR A 83 29.32 -37.31 -19.34
C THR A 83 30.53 -37.66 -20.21
N SER A 84 30.31 -37.90 -21.48
CA SER A 84 31.39 -38.23 -22.43
C SER A 84 31.90 -36.97 -23.15
N TYR A 85 33.21 -36.77 -23.09
CA TYR A 85 33.91 -35.74 -23.78
C TYR A 85 35.05 -36.36 -24.61
N GLY A 86 35.09 -36.09 -25.93
CA GLY A 86 36.15 -36.59 -26.80
C GLY A 86 36.24 -38.12 -26.91
N GLY A 87 35.15 -38.85 -26.54
CA GLY A 87 35.10 -40.31 -26.59
C GLY A 87 35.46 -40.98 -25.24
N GLU A 88 35.87 -40.20 -24.24
CA GLU A 88 36.14 -40.71 -22.87
C GLU A 88 35.02 -40.29 -21.90
N THR A 89 34.70 -41.15 -20.94
CA THR A 89 33.66 -40.90 -19.95
C THR A 89 34.26 -40.31 -18.68
N TYR A 90 33.71 -39.19 -18.25
CA TYR A 90 34.13 -38.47 -17.06
C TYR A 90 32.97 -38.37 -16.07
N SER A 91 33.27 -38.51 -14.81
CA SER A 91 32.32 -38.19 -13.70
C SER A 91 32.37 -36.71 -13.41
N VAL A 92 31.28 -36.01 -13.69
CA VAL A 92 31.16 -34.56 -13.50
C VAL A 92 30.22 -34.30 -12.34
N THR A 93 30.58 -33.36 -11.46
CA THR A 93 29.69 -32.89 -10.40
C THR A 93 28.76 -31.80 -10.97
N GLU A 94 27.46 -32.06 -10.96
CA GLU A 94 26.41 -31.11 -11.28
C GLU A 94 25.62 -30.78 -10.00
N TYR A 95 24.84 -29.71 -10.04
CA TYR A 95 23.97 -29.30 -8.95
C TYR A 95 22.50 -29.40 -9.35
N THR A 96 21.64 -29.82 -8.42
CA THR A 96 20.19 -29.71 -8.60
C THR A 96 19.80 -28.24 -8.73
N MET A 97 18.62 -27.97 -9.27
CA MET A 97 18.17 -26.58 -9.40
C MET A 97 18.08 -25.92 -8.03
N SER A 98 18.61 -24.68 -7.96
CA SER A 98 18.45 -23.81 -6.79
C SER A 98 16.97 -23.58 -6.48
N GLU A 99 16.59 -23.65 -5.21
CA GLU A 99 15.21 -23.35 -4.79
C GLU A 99 14.80 -21.92 -5.15
N ILE A 100 15.73 -20.97 -5.08
CA ILE A 100 15.51 -19.57 -5.48
C ILE A 100 15.17 -19.47 -6.96
N ILE A 101 15.91 -20.16 -7.81
CA ILE A 101 15.65 -20.16 -9.27
C ILE A 101 14.38 -20.95 -9.58
N ALA A 102 14.16 -22.09 -8.92
CA ALA A 102 12.94 -22.88 -9.09
C ALA A 102 11.67 -22.09 -8.70
N SER A 103 11.74 -21.25 -7.67
CA SER A 103 10.62 -20.39 -7.27
C SER A 103 10.27 -19.34 -8.34
N ILE A 104 11.25 -18.84 -9.08
CA ILE A 104 11.03 -17.96 -10.25
C ILE A 104 10.23 -18.69 -11.32
N TYR A 105 10.70 -19.87 -11.78
CA TYR A 105 10.01 -20.64 -12.81
C TYR A 105 8.59 -21.03 -12.38
N ARG A 106 8.41 -21.47 -11.14
CA ARG A 106 7.08 -21.76 -10.57
C ARG A 106 6.17 -20.52 -10.65
N ARG A 107 6.70 -19.35 -10.27
CA ARG A 107 5.93 -18.12 -10.31
C ARG A 107 5.55 -17.72 -11.74
N MET A 108 6.45 -17.91 -12.70
CA MET A 108 6.15 -17.70 -14.12
C MET A 108 5.02 -18.63 -14.61
N GLU A 109 5.07 -19.90 -14.25
CA GLU A 109 4.02 -20.90 -14.61
C GLU A 109 2.68 -20.57 -13.97
N GLU A 110 2.67 -20.17 -12.68
CA GLU A 110 1.46 -19.83 -11.93
C GLU A 110 0.77 -18.57 -12.47
N THR A 111 1.56 -17.56 -12.84
CA THR A 111 1.04 -16.23 -13.19
C THR A 111 0.93 -15.99 -14.69
N GLY A 112 1.69 -16.71 -15.50
CA GLY A 112 1.85 -16.45 -16.93
C GLY A 112 2.67 -15.17 -17.22
N LEU A 113 3.40 -14.65 -16.24
CA LEU A 113 4.22 -13.44 -16.37
C LEU A 113 5.69 -13.85 -16.52
N ASP A 114 6.31 -13.49 -17.66
CA ASP A 114 7.71 -13.82 -17.95
C ASP A 114 8.69 -12.85 -17.31
N GLU A 115 8.25 -11.66 -16.93
CA GLU A 115 9.06 -10.59 -16.34
C GLU A 115 8.73 -10.41 -14.85
N GLY A 116 9.77 -10.10 -14.05
CA GLY A 116 9.57 -9.99 -12.61
C GLY A 116 10.73 -9.41 -11.83
N ILE A 117 10.49 -9.29 -10.52
CA ILE A 117 11.50 -8.95 -9.51
C ILE A 117 11.75 -10.18 -8.65
N LEU A 118 13.02 -10.54 -8.51
CA LEU A 118 13.50 -11.39 -7.42
C LEU A 118 13.97 -10.49 -6.29
N PHE A 119 13.19 -10.41 -5.23
CA PHE A 119 13.53 -9.67 -4.02
C PHE A 119 14.19 -10.60 -3.00
N VAL A 120 15.42 -10.29 -2.60
CA VAL A 120 16.20 -11.05 -1.63
C VAL A 120 16.37 -10.20 -0.38
N ASP A 121 15.59 -10.51 0.66
CA ASP A 121 15.64 -9.76 1.92
C ASP A 121 16.74 -10.28 2.84
N GLU A 122 17.26 -9.39 3.72
CA GLU A 122 18.29 -9.64 4.72
C GLU A 122 19.60 -10.19 4.14
N ILE A 123 19.98 -9.74 2.94
CA ILE A 123 21.13 -10.24 2.19
C ILE A 123 22.46 -10.14 2.95
N ASN A 124 22.58 -9.23 3.88
CA ASN A 124 23.79 -9.03 4.70
C ASN A 124 23.74 -9.72 6.08
N CYS A 125 22.67 -10.48 6.36
CA CYS A 125 22.54 -11.31 7.57
C CYS A 125 22.75 -12.80 7.30
N VAL A 126 23.24 -13.17 6.12
CA VAL A 126 23.50 -14.56 5.73
C VAL A 126 24.66 -15.19 6.51
N SER A 127 24.63 -16.51 6.64
CA SER A 127 25.70 -17.28 7.27
C SER A 127 27.04 -17.08 6.55
N GLU A 128 28.16 -17.28 7.26
CA GLU A 128 29.53 -17.15 6.70
C GLU A 128 29.76 -18.04 5.48
N THR A 129 29.17 -19.22 5.48
CA THR A 129 29.31 -20.21 4.42
C THR A 129 28.49 -19.86 3.18
N LEU A 130 27.41 -19.11 3.34
CA LEU A 130 26.51 -18.71 2.25
C LEU A 130 26.88 -17.34 1.64
N ALA A 131 27.41 -16.42 2.43
CA ALA A 131 27.69 -15.05 2.00
C ALA A 131 28.51 -14.97 0.68
N PRO A 132 29.64 -15.68 0.50
CA PRO A 132 30.39 -15.61 -0.75
C PRO A 132 29.57 -16.06 -1.97
N THR A 133 28.73 -17.07 -1.78
CA THR A 133 27.87 -17.61 -2.85
C THR A 133 26.78 -16.61 -3.23
N MET A 134 26.18 -15.93 -2.25
CA MET A 134 25.18 -14.89 -2.50
C MET A 134 25.78 -13.67 -3.21
N LEU A 135 27.01 -13.29 -2.87
CA LEU A 135 27.72 -12.23 -3.56
C LEU A 135 28.02 -12.61 -5.04
N GLN A 136 28.46 -13.85 -5.28
CA GLN A 136 28.61 -14.36 -6.65
C GLN A 136 27.28 -14.38 -7.42
N PHE A 137 26.19 -14.75 -6.75
CA PHE A 137 24.85 -14.74 -7.32
C PHE A 137 24.41 -13.33 -7.73
N LEU A 138 24.58 -12.34 -6.88
CA LEU A 138 24.31 -10.94 -7.23
C LEU A 138 25.10 -10.48 -8.45
N GLN A 139 26.38 -10.89 -8.56
CA GLN A 139 27.26 -10.49 -9.65
C GLN A 139 26.97 -11.21 -10.97
N GLY A 140 26.80 -12.54 -10.88
CA GLY A 140 26.67 -13.42 -12.04
C GLY A 140 25.23 -13.72 -12.46
N LYS A 141 24.25 -13.40 -11.62
CA LYS A 141 22.84 -13.77 -11.79
C LYS A 141 22.65 -15.27 -12.06
N MET A 142 23.47 -16.09 -11.38
CA MET A 142 23.45 -17.54 -11.54
C MET A 142 23.89 -18.25 -10.27
N PHE A 143 23.33 -19.44 -10.05
CA PHE A 143 23.83 -20.41 -9.09
C PHE A 143 24.37 -21.63 -9.83
N GLY A 144 25.65 -21.97 -9.64
CA GLY A 144 26.28 -23.04 -10.39
C GLY A 144 26.22 -22.78 -11.92
N ASN A 145 25.56 -23.67 -12.65
CA ASN A 145 25.30 -23.57 -14.08
C ASN A 145 23.91 -22.98 -14.43
N GLN A 146 23.10 -22.62 -13.44
CA GLN A 146 21.72 -22.21 -13.63
C GLN A 146 21.60 -20.69 -13.52
N LYS A 147 21.12 -20.07 -14.59
CA LYS A 147 20.91 -18.62 -14.69
C LYS A 147 19.49 -18.25 -14.30
N ILE A 148 19.33 -17.04 -13.78
CA ILE A 148 18.01 -16.40 -13.67
C ILE A 148 17.45 -16.18 -15.08
N PRO A 149 16.15 -16.43 -15.33
CA PRO A 149 15.51 -16.12 -16.60
C PRO A 149 15.69 -14.65 -16.97
N GLU A 150 15.81 -14.38 -18.26
CA GLU A 150 15.84 -13.01 -18.77
C GLU A 150 14.51 -12.30 -18.44
N GLY A 151 14.57 -11.00 -18.17
CA GLY A 151 13.40 -10.25 -17.68
C GLY A 151 13.22 -10.26 -16.17
N TRP A 152 14.07 -10.99 -15.42
CA TRP A 152 14.04 -10.97 -13.97
C TRP A 152 15.15 -10.08 -13.39
N ILE A 153 14.73 -9.13 -12.56
CA ILE A 153 15.59 -8.12 -11.94
C ILE A 153 15.82 -8.49 -10.49
N ILE A 154 17.09 -8.50 -10.06
CA ILE A 154 17.41 -8.74 -8.65
C ILE A 154 17.37 -7.43 -7.88
N VAL A 155 16.58 -7.41 -6.81
CA VAL A 155 16.62 -6.38 -5.77
C VAL A 155 16.94 -7.06 -4.45
N ALA A 156 18.03 -6.68 -3.83
CA ALA A 156 18.42 -7.18 -2.51
C ALA A 156 18.22 -6.10 -1.46
N ALA A 157 17.82 -6.48 -0.24
CA ALA A 157 17.68 -5.57 0.87
C ALA A 157 18.53 -6.02 2.07
N GLY A 158 19.00 -5.05 2.84
CA GLY A 158 19.74 -5.28 4.07
C GLY A 158 19.54 -4.16 5.07
N ASN A 159 19.98 -4.40 6.30
CA ASN A 159 19.95 -3.41 7.37
C ASN A 159 21.37 -2.87 7.62
N PRO A 160 21.54 -1.60 8.02
CA PRO A 160 22.83 -1.09 8.49
C PRO A 160 23.31 -1.82 9.75
N PRO A 161 24.64 -1.86 10.00
CA PRO A 161 25.23 -2.57 11.15
C PRO A 161 24.74 -2.07 12.52
N GLU A 162 24.31 -0.82 12.60
CA GLU A 162 23.83 -0.19 13.84
C GLU A 162 22.58 -0.87 14.39
N TYR A 163 21.77 -1.49 13.52
CA TYR A 163 20.51 -2.11 13.89
C TYR A 163 20.59 -3.63 14.11
N ASN A 164 21.66 -4.26 13.63
CA ASN A 164 21.80 -5.72 13.76
C ASN A 164 23.27 -6.12 13.81
N LYS A 165 23.72 -6.65 14.95
CA LYS A 165 25.10 -7.10 15.18
C LYS A 165 25.54 -8.27 14.29
N SER A 166 24.58 -8.99 13.68
CA SER A 166 24.87 -10.09 12.75
C SER A 166 25.12 -9.63 11.32
N VAL A 167 24.97 -8.33 11.05
CA VAL A 167 25.14 -7.73 9.73
C VAL A 167 26.64 -7.71 9.35
N ARG A 168 26.90 -8.05 8.09
CA ARG A 168 28.21 -7.95 7.46
C ARG A 168 28.24 -6.77 6.51
N GLU A 169 29.35 -6.06 6.52
CA GLU A 169 29.60 -5.03 5.52
C GLU A 169 30.00 -5.66 4.18
N PHE A 170 29.52 -5.07 3.11
CA PHE A 170 29.93 -5.44 1.76
C PHE A 170 31.27 -4.83 1.42
N ASP A 171 32.13 -5.62 0.78
CA ASP A 171 33.41 -5.12 0.27
C ASP A 171 33.21 -4.19 -0.94
N MET A 172 34.25 -3.41 -1.25
CA MET A 172 34.24 -2.46 -2.35
C MET A 172 33.99 -3.15 -3.71
N VAL A 173 34.47 -4.39 -3.88
CA VAL A 173 34.31 -5.14 -5.15
C VAL A 173 32.85 -5.50 -5.38
N THR A 174 32.13 -5.85 -4.32
CA THR A 174 30.69 -6.11 -4.37
C THR A 174 29.89 -4.84 -4.62
N LEU A 175 30.21 -3.76 -3.89
CA LEU A 175 29.53 -2.48 -4.02
C LEU A 175 29.67 -1.86 -5.43
N ASP A 176 30.82 -2.05 -6.08
CA ASP A 176 31.03 -1.59 -7.48
C ASP A 176 30.13 -2.32 -8.50
N ARG A 177 29.64 -3.50 -8.17
CA ARG A 177 28.81 -4.34 -9.08
C ARG A 177 27.31 -4.26 -8.84
N VAL A 178 26.91 -3.62 -7.78
CA VAL A 178 25.49 -3.38 -7.43
C VAL A 178 25.15 -1.89 -7.55
N ARG A 179 23.90 -1.59 -7.59
CA ARG A 179 23.37 -0.23 -7.47
C ARG A 179 22.85 -0.03 -6.07
N ARG A 180 23.64 0.59 -5.21
CA ARG A 180 23.31 0.82 -3.81
C ARG A 180 22.38 2.01 -3.68
N ILE A 181 21.32 1.84 -2.89
CA ILE A 181 20.34 2.85 -2.50
C ILE A 181 20.25 2.84 -0.97
N ASP A 182 20.63 3.94 -0.34
CA ASP A 182 20.52 4.11 1.10
C ASP A 182 19.21 4.84 1.42
N VAL A 183 18.42 4.24 2.32
CA VAL A 183 17.08 4.72 2.70
C VAL A 183 17.06 5.08 4.17
N GLU A 184 16.41 6.19 4.47
CA GLU A 184 16.22 6.71 5.82
C GLU A 184 14.72 6.75 6.16
N ALA A 185 14.41 6.67 7.47
CA ALA A 185 13.05 6.83 7.96
C ALA A 185 12.61 8.29 7.81
N ASP A 186 11.45 8.52 7.23
CA ASP A 186 10.87 9.85 7.01
C ASP A 186 9.39 9.84 7.43
N TYR A 187 9.06 10.60 8.47
CA TYR A 187 7.70 10.68 9.01
C TYR A 187 6.72 11.27 7.98
N GLY A 188 7.11 12.31 7.25
CA GLY A 188 6.23 12.97 6.28
C GLY A 188 5.78 12.02 5.19
N VAL A 189 6.73 11.25 4.65
CA VAL A 189 6.45 10.24 3.61
C VAL A 189 5.65 9.06 4.18
N TRP A 190 6.01 8.60 5.38
CA TRP A 190 5.25 7.52 6.03
C TRP A 190 3.81 7.96 6.36
N LYS A 191 3.60 9.21 6.75
CA LYS A 191 2.28 9.77 7.04
C LYS A 191 1.35 9.70 5.81
N GLU A 192 1.85 9.97 4.59
CA GLU A 192 1.07 9.79 3.36
C GLU A 192 0.62 8.33 3.21
N TYR A 193 1.56 7.40 3.35
CA TYR A 193 1.29 5.96 3.31
C TYR A 193 0.30 5.52 4.39
N ALA A 194 0.49 6.00 5.63
CA ALA A 194 -0.36 5.66 6.77
C ALA A 194 -1.82 6.11 6.55
N ARG A 195 -2.02 7.26 5.89
CA ARG A 195 -3.34 7.74 5.49
C ARG A 195 -3.96 6.86 4.40
N GLU A 196 -3.21 6.51 3.36
CA GLU A 196 -3.68 5.60 2.31
C GLU A 196 -4.07 4.22 2.88
N ARG A 197 -3.33 3.74 3.88
CA ARG A 197 -3.59 2.49 4.58
C ARG A 197 -4.65 2.59 5.67
N LYS A 198 -5.15 3.82 5.95
CA LYS A 198 -6.19 4.09 6.94
C LYS A 198 -5.75 3.66 8.34
N LEU A 199 -4.54 4.04 8.73
CA LEU A 199 -4.09 3.85 10.09
C LEU A 199 -4.96 4.67 11.05
N HIS A 200 -5.03 4.21 12.30
CA HIS A 200 -5.89 4.80 13.32
C HIS A 200 -5.62 6.29 13.54
N GLY A 201 -6.68 7.10 13.50
CA GLY A 201 -6.58 8.56 13.55
C GLY A 201 -5.91 9.11 14.81
N ALA A 202 -6.12 8.46 15.95
CA ALA A 202 -5.44 8.84 17.18
C ALA A 202 -3.91 8.73 17.06
N LEU A 203 -3.39 7.69 16.41
CA LEU A 203 -1.96 7.52 16.21
C LEU A 203 -1.38 8.54 15.23
N LEU A 204 -2.12 8.87 14.18
CA LEU A 204 -1.72 9.92 13.24
C LEU A 204 -1.70 11.29 13.91
N SER A 205 -2.74 11.63 14.67
CA SER A 205 -2.82 12.88 15.43
C SER A 205 -1.74 12.96 16.52
N TYR A 206 -1.46 11.86 17.22
CA TYR A 206 -0.35 11.78 18.18
C TYR A 206 1.00 12.08 17.52
N LEU A 207 1.28 11.43 16.40
CA LEU A 207 2.56 11.63 15.69
C LEU A 207 2.67 13.01 15.03
N GLU A 208 1.56 13.69 14.76
CA GLU A 208 1.56 15.08 14.32
C GLU A 208 2.08 16.01 15.43
N LEU A 209 1.70 15.74 16.66
CA LEU A 209 2.15 16.46 17.85
C LEU A 209 3.60 16.09 18.23
N ARG A 210 3.97 14.83 18.02
CA ARG A 210 5.25 14.25 18.46
C ARG A 210 5.97 13.51 17.34
N PRO A 211 6.34 14.17 16.24
CA PRO A 211 6.93 13.51 15.05
C PRO A 211 8.25 12.79 15.37
N ASN A 212 8.97 13.22 16.40
CA ASN A 212 10.22 12.58 16.85
C ASN A 212 9.99 11.16 17.40
N ASN A 213 8.79 10.80 17.80
CA ASN A 213 8.45 9.47 18.30
C ASN A 213 8.14 8.48 17.17
N PHE A 214 8.11 8.93 15.91
CA PHE A 214 7.86 8.06 14.77
C PHE A 214 8.89 6.93 14.61
N TYR A 215 10.17 7.28 14.71
CA TYR A 215 11.27 6.33 14.59
C TYR A 215 12.36 6.67 15.61
N ARG A 216 12.52 5.81 16.60
CA ARG A 216 13.54 5.99 17.67
C ARG A 216 14.24 4.67 17.91
N VAL A 217 15.54 4.71 18.11
CA VAL A 217 16.35 3.56 18.53
C VAL A 217 17.33 4.08 19.57
N GLU A 218 17.17 3.66 20.81
CA GLU A 218 17.96 4.11 21.94
C GLU A 218 18.44 2.90 22.76
N ALA A 219 19.67 2.97 23.23
CA ALA A 219 20.21 1.98 24.15
C ALA A 219 20.17 2.55 25.57
N ASP A 220 19.45 1.87 26.46
CA ASP A 220 19.34 2.22 27.86
C ASP A 220 19.95 1.12 28.74
N VAL A 221 19.97 1.35 30.08
CA VAL A 221 20.48 0.41 31.08
C VAL A 221 19.69 -0.91 31.05
N ASP A 222 18.40 -0.84 30.73
CA ASP A 222 17.48 -1.98 30.67
C ASP A 222 17.47 -2.70 29.30
N GLY A 223 18.22 -2.18 28.32
CA GLY A 223 18.35 -2.79 27.01
C GLY A 223 18.16 -1.83 25.83
N LEU A 224 17.80 -2.41 24.67
CA LEU A 224 17.51 -1.65 23.46
C LEU A 224 16.01 -1.29 23.45
N GLN A 225 15.71 0.00 23.46
CA GLN A 225 14.38 0.53 23.26
C GLN A 225 14.24 1.06 21.83
N TYR A 226 13.13 0.75 21.16
CA TYR A 226 12.95 1.20 19.77
C TYR A 226 11.48 1.35 19.38
N VAL A 227 11.25 2.28 18.48
CA VAL A 227 9.99 2.51 17.79
C VAL A 227 10.24 2.47 16.29
N THR A 228 9.41 1.76 15.55
CA THR A 228 9.52 1.64 14.09
C THR A 228 8.20 1.92 13.40
N ALA A 229 8.26 2.24 12.11
CA ALA A 229 7.06 2.44 11.29
C ALA A 229 6.13 1.20 11.27
N ARG A 230 6.71 -0.01 11.28
CA ARG A 230 5.96 -1.27 11.38
C ARG A 230 5.21 -1.37 12.70
N GLY A 231 5.83 -1.01 13.82
CA GLY A 231 5.18 -1.03 15.14
C GLY A 231 3.92 -0.17 15.17
N TRP A 232 3.95 1.02 14.56
CA TRP A 232 2.77 1.88 14.43
C TRP A 232 1.66 1.25 13.57
N GLU A 233 2.02 0.61 12.46
CA GLU A 233 1.05 -0.04 11.58
C GLU A 233 0.36 -1.23 12.28
N ASP A 234 1.15 -2.09 12.92
CA ASP A 234 0.63 -3.27 13.64
C ASP A 234 -0.22 -2.86 14.84
N LEU A 235 0.22 -1.86 15.61
CA LEU A 235 -0.54 -1.29 16.73
C LEU A 235 -1.89 -0.71 16.25
N SER A 236 -1.90 0.01 15.14
CA SER A 236 -3.12 0.57 14.56
C SER A 236 -4.16 -0.51 14.26
N GLN A 237 -3.74 -1.63 13.68
CA GLN A 237 -4.64 -2.74 13.38
C GLN A 237 -5.22 -3.37 14.65
N LEU A 238 -4.39 -3.48 15.69
CA LEU A 238 -4.84 -4.01 16.98
C LEU A 238 -5.84 -3.07 17.66
N ILE A 239 -5.58 -1.75 17.64
CA ILE A 239 -6.49 -0.76 18.23
C ILE A 239 -7.88 -0.90 17.60
N TYR A 240 -8.00 -0.92 16.29
CA TYR A 240 -9.29 -1.13 15.61
C TYR A 240 -10.00 -2.40 16.05
N ALA A 241 -9.26 -3.52 16.14
CA ALA A 241 -9.83 -4.79 16.57
C ALA A 241 -10.30 -4.74 18.06
N TYR A 242 -9.55 -4.07 18.93
CA TYR A 242 -9.88 -3.92 20.34
C TYR A 242 -11.10 -2.99 20.53
N GLU A 243 -11.22 -1.94 19.75
CA GLU A 243 -12.39 -1.06 19.75
C GLU A 243 -13.66 -1.82 19.33
N GLU A 244 -13.60 -2.61 18.24
CA GLU A 244 -14.71 -3.45 17.81
C GLU A 244 -15.16 -4.44 18.91
N LEU A 245 -14.20 -4.96 19.67
CA LEU A 245 -14.44 -5.91 20.76
C LEU A 245 -14.70 -5.23 22.13
N SER A 246 -14.63 -3.90 22.21
CA SER A 246 -14.70 -3.13 23.44
C SER A 246 -13.65 -3.57 24.49
N ILE A 247 -12.43 -3.90 24.03
CA ILE A 247 -11.28 -4.25 24.87
C ILE A 247 -10.44 -2.98 25.09
N PRO A 248 -10.05 -2.63 26.32
CA PRO A 248 -9.19 -1.46 26.54
C PRO A 248 -7.76 -1.69 26.02
N VAL A 249 -7.20 -0.67 25.41
CA VAL A 249 -5.78 -0.65 25.01
C VAL A 249 -4.97 -0.08 26.16
N THR A 250 -4.07 -0.88 26.72
CA THR A 250 -3.23 -0.49 27.88
C THR A 250 -1.81 -0.16 27.44
N GLU A 251 -1.05 0.50 28.34
CA GLU A 251 0.39 0.78 28.12
C GLU A 251 1.18 -0.48 27.76
N GLU A 252 0.94 -1.60 28.48
CA GLU A 252 1.63 -2.86 28.21
C GLU A 252 1.38 -3.37 26.80
N VAL A 253 0.13 -3.30 26.33
CA VAL A 253 -0.23 -3.70 24.96
C VAL A 253 0.48 -2.81 23.93
N ILE A 254 0.53 -1.50 24.16
CA ILE A 254 1.24 -0.56 23.28
C ILE A 254 2.74 -0.86 23.28
N TYR A 255 3.31 -1.12 24.47
CA TYR A 255 4.73 -1.44 24.60
C TYR A 255 5.13 -2.73 23.86
N GLU A 256 4.25 -3.71 23.73
CA GLU A 256 4.50 -4.93 22.92
C GLU A 256 4.77 -4.64 21.43
N PHE A 257 4.32 -3.50 20.91
CA PHE A 257 4.53 -3.07 19.53
C PHE A 257 5.60 -1.99 19.38
N LEU A 258 5.64 -1.02 20.31
CA LEU A 258 6.53 0.12 20.21
C LEU A 258 7.85 -0.05 20.96
N HIS A 259 7.96 -1.05 21.84
CA HIS A 259 9.17 -1.39 22.60
C HIS A 259 9.92 -0.19 23.20
N HIS A 260 9.21 0.88 23.56
CA HIS A 260 9.73 2.09 24.17
C HIS A 260 8.76 2.58 25.25
N ARG A 261 9.19 2.52 26.52
CA ARG A 261 8.30 2.76 27.67
C ARG A 261 7.69 4.16 27.66
N ASP A 262 8.51 5.19 27.56
CA ASP A 262 8.01 6.57 27.60
C ASP A 262 7.03 6.87 26.44
N VAL A 263 7.27 6.26 25.28
CA VAL A 263 6.36 6.41 24.14
C VAL A 263 5.07 5.64 24.35
N ALA A 264 5.12 4.46 24.95
CA ALA A 264 3.93 3.65 25.21
C ALA A 264 2.99 4.34 26.23
N GLU A 265 3.55 4.88 27.33
CA GLU A 265 2.81 5.66 28.34
C GLU A 265 2.17 6.92 27.71
N ASP A 266 2.92 7.66 26.91
CA ASP A 266 2.45 8.89 26.26
C ASP A 266 1.33 8.60 25.23
N VAL A 267 1.44 7.50 24.47
CA VAL A 267 0.42 7.04 23.51
C VAL A 267 -0.85 6.57 24.23
N GLU A 268 -0.74 5.83 25.34
CA GLU A 268 -1.90 5.39 26.12
C GLU A 268 -2.69 6.58 26.66
N ALA A 269 -1.99 7.54 27.28
CA ALA A 269 -2.60 8.75 27.78
C ALA A 269 -3.29 9.55 26.66
N TYR A 270 -2.65 9.66 25.50
CA TYR A 270 -3.23 10.36 24.35
C TYR A 270 -4.46 9.62 23.79
N LEU A 271 -4.42 8.30 23.66
CA LEU A 271 -5.51 7.49 23.16
C LEU A 271 -6.75 7.59 24.06
N SER A 272 -6.55 7.57 25.38
CA SER A 272 -7.62 7.79 26.37
C SER A 272 -8.29 9.16 26.23
N LEU A 273 -7.50 10.21 25.98
CA LEU A 273 -8.02 11.55 25.72
C LEU A 273 -8.74 11.63 24.36
N TYR A 274 -8.23 10.99 23.34
CA TYR A 274 -8.84 10.96 22.00
C TYR A 274 -10.25 10.34 22.03
N HIS A 275 -10.42 9.20 22.70
CA HIS A 275 -11.73 8.57 22.87
C HIS A 275 -12.68 9.46 23.67
N LYS A 276 -12.20 10.07 24.76
CA LYS A 276 -13.00 11.01 25.53
C LYS A 276 -13.48 12.20 24.68
N TYR A 277 -12.62 12.75 23.83
CA TYR A 277 -12.99 13.84 22.94
C TYR A 277 -14.00 13.37 21.86
N GLN A 278 -13.87 12.15 21.35
CA GLN A 278 -14.84 11.59 20.42
C GLN A 278 -16.25 11.58 21.00
N ASP A 279 -16.39 11.13 22.26
CA ASP A 279 -17.68 11.08 22.98
C ASP A 279 -18.20 12.47 23.34
N ASP A 280 -17.31 13.33 23.84
CA ASP A 280 -17.64 14.66 24.35
C ASP A 280 -18.09 15.64 23.26
N TYR A 281 -17.47 15.55 22.06
CA TYR A 281 -17.74 16.49 20.96
C TYR A 281 -18.85 16.02 20.01
N GLY A 282 -19.17 14.73 19.93
CA GLY A 282 -20.23 14.21 19.08
C GLY A 282 -19.96 14.45 17.60
N ILE A 283 -18.89 13.90 17.09
CA ILE A 283 -18.46 14.09 15.67
C ILE A 283 -19.55 13.70 14.66
N PRO A 284 -20.29 12.59 14.83
CA PRO A 284 -21.38 12.25 13.91
C PRO A 284 -22.47 13.33 13.84
N GLU A 285 -22.81 13.97 14.97
CA GLU A 285 -23.79 15.04 15.05
C GLU A 285 -23.27 16.31 14.36
N ILE A 286 -21.97 16.63 14.51
CA ILE A 286 -21.33 17.76 13.81
C ILE A 286 -21.42 17.55 12.29
N LEU A 287 -21.05 16.36 11.79
CA LEU A 287 -21.12 16.02 10.37
C LEU A 287 -22.54 15.92 9.82
N ALA A 288 -23.53 15.72 10.68
CA ALA A 288 -24.95 15.81 10.33
C ALA A 288 -25.51 17.25 10.37
N GLY A 289 -24.68 18.25 10.69
CA GLY A 289 -25.07 19.65 10.79
C GLY A 289 -25.76 20.02 12.11
N ASN A 290 -25.72 19.16 13.13
CA ASN A 290 -26.42 19.34 14.41
C ASN A 290 -25.43 19.62 15.56
N VAL A 291 -24.77 20.76 15.52
CA VAL A 291 -23.75 21.13 16.52
C VAL A 291 -24.41 21.70 17.78
N ARG A 292 -24.08 21.13 18.94
CA ARG A 292 -24.52 21.66 20.25
C ARG A 292 -23.72 22.92 20.60
N THR A 293 -24.38 23.95 21.09
CA THR A 293 -23.75 25.26 21.42
C THR A 293 -22.60 25.12 22.43
N GLU A 294 -22.72 24.15 23.37
CA GLU A 294 -21.72 23.86 24.40
C GLU A 294 -20.37 23.42 23.77
N VAL A 295 -20.39 22.80 22.60
CA VAL A 295 -19.19 22.35 21.88
C VAL A 295 -18.29 23.54 21.52
N TYR A 296 -18.87 24.63 20.97
CA TYR A 296 -18.11 25.84 20.65
C TYR A 296 -17.53 26.51 21.90
N ALA A 297 -18.32 26.59 22.98
CA ALA A 297 -17.87 27.19 24.23
C ALA A 297 -16.70 26.42 24.85
N ARG A 298 -16.74 25.10 24.75
CA ARG A 298 -15.65 24.23 25.22
C ARG A 298 -14.38 24.38 24.37
N LEU A 299 -14.50 24.38 23.03
CA LEU A 299 -13.37 24.54 22.12
C LEU A 299 -12.68 25.90 22.28
N PHE A 300 -13.43 26.95 22.60
CA PHE A 300 -12.86 28.27 22.89
C PHE A 300 -11.89 28.26 24.09
N GLN A 301 -12.11 27.36 25.07
CA GLN A 301 -11.26 27.20 26.26
C GLN A 301 -10.25 26.07 26.12
N ALA A 302 -10.36 25.24 25.08
CA ALA A 302 -9.55 24.07 24.87
C ALA A 302 -8.09 24.42 24.54
N GLY A 303 -7.15 23.60 25.03
CA GLY A 303 -5.75 23.63 24.64
C GLY A 303 -5.53 23.29 23.17
N PHE A 304 -4.37 23.59 22.64
CA PHE A 304 -4.04 23.31 21.24
C PHE A 304 -4.16 21.82 20.91
N ASP A 305 -3.69 20.93 21.80
CA ASP A 305 -3.71 19.48 21.61
C ASP A 305 -5.16 18.94 21.51
N GLU A 306 -6.08 19.45 22.33
CA GLU A 306 -7.51 19.10 22.29
C GLU A 306 -8.14 19.59 20.97
N ARG A 307 -7.87 20.83 20.56
CA ARG A 307 -8.36 21.38 19.29
C ARG A 307 -7.85 20.58 18.08
N LEU A 308 -6.57 20.20 18.08
CA LEU A 308 -5.99 19.38 17.04
C LEU A 308 -6.61 17.97 16.99
N SER A 309 -6.86 17.37 18.15
CA SER A 309 -7.55 16.07 18.23
C SER A 309 -8.97 16.14 17.64
N VAL A 310 -9.70 17.21 17.90
CA VAL A 310 -11.06 17.41 17.34
C VAL A 310 -10.99 17.58 15.81
N VAL A 311 -10.01 18.30 15.28
CA VAL A 311 -9.79 18.40 13.82
C VAL A 311 -9.51 17.04 13.22
N GLY A 312 -8.64 16.23 13.84
CA GLY A 312 -8.36 14.87 13.41
C GLY A 312 -9.60 13.97 13.42
N LEU A 313 -10.37 13.99 14.52
CA LEU A 313 -11.63 13.27 14.65
C LEU A 313 -12.66 13.66 13.58
N LEU A 314 -12.77 14.96 13.29
CA LEU A 314 -13.67 15.47 12.25
C LEU A 314 -13.24 14.98 10.85
N ALA A 315 -11.95 15.05 10.55
CA ALA A 315 -11.40 14.56 9.29
C ALA A 315 -11.61 13.04 9.11
N ASP A 316 -11.40 12.25 10.17
CA ASP A 316 -11.62 10.80 10.16
C ASP A 316 -13.10 10.43 10.01
N GLY A 317 -13.98 11.13 10.71
CA GLY A 317 -15.43 10.94 10.56
C GLY A 317 -15.90 11.23 9.13
N LEU A 318 -15.41 12.34 8.55
CA LEU A 318 -15.70 12.71 7.16
C LEU A 318 -15.13 11.68 6.18
N ARG A 319 -13.89 11.19 6.40
CA ARG A 319 -13.29 10.11 5.61
C ARG A 319 -14.18 8.89 5.56
N GLY A 320 -14.73 8.46 6.71
CA GLY A 320 -15.62 7.30 6.79
C GLY A 320 -16.89 7.44 5.96
N ILE A 321 -17.42 8.66 5.81
CA ILE A 321 -18.58 8.96 4.95
C ILE A 321 -18.15 8.91 3.47
N LEU A 322 -17.08 9.62 3.11
CA LEU A 322 -16.61 9.70 1.73
C LEU A 322 -16.12 8.35 1.19
N GLU A 323 -15.51 7.53 2.03
CA GLU A 323 -15.12 6.17 1.66
C GLU A 323 -16.30 5.33 1.18
N LYS A 324 -17.43 5.40 1.88
CA LYS A 324 -18.66 4.68 1.48
C LYS A 324 -19.13 5.15 0.09
N VAL A 325 -19.04 6.45 -0.19
CA VAL A 325 -19.38 7.02 -1.51
C VAL A 325 -18.46 6.44 -2.58
N ILE A 326 -17.15 6.49 -2.39
CA ILE A 326 -16.15 6.01 -3.36
C ILE A 326 -16.28 4.51 -3.61
N LEU A 327 -16.48 3.71 -2.56
CA LEU A 327 -16.69 2.27 -2.69
C LEU A 327 -17.97 1.94 -3.47
N GLN A 328 -19.08 2.64 -3.17
CA GLN A 328 -20.33 2.45 -3.88
C GLN A 328 -20.23 2.93 -5.33
N LYS A 329 -19.51 4.02 -5.58
CA LYS A 329 -19.26 4.52 -6.93
C LYS A 329 -18.47 3.51 -7.76
N ASN A 330 -17.34 3.01 -7.27
CA ASN A 330 -16.52 2.02 -7.96
C ASN A 330 -17.33 0.77 -8.31
N LYS A 331 -18.15 0.31 -7.38
CA LYS A 331 -19.09 -0.80 -7.60
C LYS A 331 -20.10 -0.49 -8.70
N THR A 332 -20.67 0.71 -8.70
CA THR A 332 -21.66 1.14 -9.68
C THR A 332 -21.04 1.27 -11.07
N ASP A 333 -19.84 1.84 -11.17
CA ASP A 333 -19.09 1.98 -12.42
C ASP A 333 -18.71 0.61 -13.02
N GLN A 334 -18.23 -0.33 -12.21
CA GLN A 334 -17.94 -1.70 -12.66
C GLN A 334 -19.21 -2.42 -13.14
N TRP A 335 -20.33 -2.29 -12.41
CA TRP A 335 -21.60 -2.87 -12.83
C TRP A 335 -22.09 -2.27 -14.15
N TYR A 336 -21.94 -0.96 -14.32
CA TYR A 336 -22.26 -0.28 -15.58
C TYR A 336 -21.47 -0.84 -16.76
N ASP A 337 -20.16 -1.06 -16.59
CA ASP A 337 -19.32 -1.61 -17.66
C ASP A 337 -19.74 -3.03 -18.05
N TYR A 338 -20.07 -3.89 -17.09
CA TYR A 338 -20.58 -5.23 -17.37
C TYR A 338 -21.98 -5.20 -18.06
N LEU A 339 -22.88 -4.31 -17.62
CA LEU A 339 -24.16 -4.15 -18.30
C LEU A 339 -24.01 -3.64 -19.73
N ARG A 340 -23.05 -2.77 -19.98
CA ARG A 340 -22.73 -2.28 -21.32
C ARG A 340 -22.21 -3.41 -22.21
N GLN A 341 -21.36 -4.28 -21.70
CA GLN A 341 -20.91 -5.48 -22.41
C GLN A 341 -22.08 -6.41 -22.71
N TYR A 342 -22.93 -6.70 -21.73
CA TYR A 342 -24.12 -7.52 -21.91
C TYR A 342 -25.09 -6.93 -22.98
N GLN A 343 -25.33 -5.61 -22.95
CA GLN A 343 -26.13 -4.93 -23.95
C GLN A 343 -25.55 -5.07 -25.37
N HIS A 344 -24.23 -5.03 -25.49
CA HIS A 344 -23.53 -5.21 -26.76
C HIS A 344 -23.75 -6.64 -27.29
N THR A 345 -23.54 -7.65 -26.46
CA THR A 345 -23.80 -9.06 -26.80
C THR A 345 -25.22 -9.29 -27.27
N LEU A 346 -26.23 -8.71 -26.57
CA LEU A 346 -27.63 -8.82 -26.98
C LEU A 346 -27.94 -8.13 -28.31
N LYS A 347 -27.22 -7.07 -28.69
CA LYS A 347 -27.41 -6.36 -29.98
C LYS A 347 -26.74 -7.07 -31.16
N GLU A 348 -25.59 -7.69 -30.93
CA GLU A 348 -24.91 -8.46 -31.97
C GLU A 348 -25.66 -9.75 -32.31
N GLY A 349 -26.41 -10.28 -31.36
CA GLY A 349 -27.12 -11.53 -31.45
C GLY A 349 -26.15 -12.73 -31.32
N THR A 350 -26.53 -13.67 -30.51
CA THR A 350 -25.82 -14.93 -30.32
C THR A 350 -26.77 -16.09 -30.57
N ASP A 351 -26.23 -17.30 -30.75
CA ASP A 351 -27.05 -18.52 -30.82
C ASP A 351 -27.59 -18.95 -29.45
N LYS A 352 -27.34 -18.13 -28.39
CA LYS A 352 -27.75 -18.40 -27.01
C LYS A 352 -28.94 -17.58 -26.59
N THR A 353 -29.59 -18.02 -25.51
CA THR A 353 -30.63 -17.21 -24.87
C THR A 353 -30.01 -16.04 -24.08
N PRO A 354 -30.74 -14.92 -23.89
CA PRO A 354 -30.26 -13.81 -23.07
C PRO A 354 -29.78 -14.21 -21.66
N ALA A 355 -30.44 -15.19 -21.05
CA ALA A 355 -30.06 -15.72 -19.74
C ALA A 355 -28.74 -16.51 -19.79
N GLU A 356 -28.47 -17.23 -20.86
CA GLU A 356 -27.20 -17.94 -21.07
C GLU A 356 -26.06 -16.97 -21.34
N ASP A 357 -26.29 -15.94 -22.16
CA ASP A 357 -25.27 -14.86 -22.38
C ASP A 357 -24.90 -14.15 -21.08
N TYR A 358 -25.88 -13.84 -20.23
CA TYR A 358 -25.64 -13.24 -18.92
C TYR A 358 -24.85 -14.16 -17.99
N ARG A 359 -25.18 -15.45 -17.97
CA ARG A 359 -24.44 -16.46 -17.18
C ARG A 359 -23.01 -16.58 -17.64
N GLN A 360 -22.79 -16.62 -18.95
CA GLN A 360 -21.43 -16.67 -19.51
C GLN A 360 -20.61 -15.43 -19.12
N MET A 361 -21.22 -14.24 -19.12
CA MET A 361 -20.57 -13.03 -18.64
C MET A 361 -20.13 -13.18 -17.17
N LEU A 362 -20.99 -13.72 -16.29
CA LEU A 362 -20.66 -13.97 -14.89
C LEU A 362 -19.55 -15.02 -14.72
N GLU A 363 -19.50 -16.04 -15.57
CA GLU A 363 -18.40 -17.02 -15.61
C GLU A 363 -17.09 -16.37 -16.02
N THR A 364 -17.08 -15.53 -17.05
CA THR A 364 -15.90 -14.77 -17.47
C THR A 364 -15.37 -13.87 -16.34
N ILE A 365 -16.27 -13.17 -15.61
CA ILE A 365 -15.86 -12.36 -14.44
C ILE A 365 -15.23 -13.24 -13.36
N ALA A 366 -15.75 -14.45 -13.10
CA ALA A 366 -15.18 -15.37 -12.14
C ALA A 366 -13.78 -15.86 -12.57
N GLU A 367 -13.57 -16.15 -13.85
CA GLU A 367 -12.27 -16.52 -14.40
C GLU A 367 -11.25 -15.37 -14.30
N GLU A 368 -11.67 -14.14 -14.63
CA GLU A 368 -10.85 -12.94 -14.45
C GLU A 368 -10.44 -12.74 -12.98
N ASN A 369 -11.39 -12.87 -12.05
CA ASN A 369 -11.11 -12.77 -10.62
C ASN A 369 -10.10 -13.85 -10.15
N ALA A 370 -10.25 -15.09 -10.60
CA ALA A 370 -9.34 -16.18 -10.30
C ALA A 370 -7.93 -15.94 -10.88
N GLN A 371 -7.85 -15.35 -12.07
CA GLN A 371 -6.56 -14.99 -12.67
C GLN A 371 -5.90 -13.84 -11.91
N LEU A 372 -6.65 -12.81 -11.49
CA LEU A 372 -6.14 -11.71 -10.69
C LEU A 372 -5.62 -12.20 -9.32
N GLU A 373 -6.31 -13.17 -8.70
CA GLU A 373 -5.86 -13.80 -7.45
C GLU A 373 -4.51 -14.52 -7.65
N LYS A 374 -4.38 -15.33 -8.69
CA LYS A 374 -3.12 -16.05 -9.01
C LYS A 374 -1.95 -15.11 -9.26
N THR A 375 -2.18 -14.03 -10.00
CA THR A 375 -1.11 -13.07 -10.30
C THR A 375 -0.69 -12.25 -9.08
N GLY A 376 -1.58 -12.04 -8.09
CA GLY A 376 -1.34 -11.18 -6.93
C GLY A 376 -1.23 -9.70 -7.28
N LEU A 377 -1.69 -9.30 -8.48
CA LEU A 377 -1.68 -7.90 -8.94
C LEU A 377 -2.76 -7.03 -8.27
N VAL A 378 -3.74 -7.66 -7.63
CA VAL A 378 -4.85 -7.01 -6.93
C VAL A 378 -4.85 -7.48 -5.49
N ASP A 379 -5.19 -6.61 -4.55
CA ASP A 379 -5.25 -6.97 -3.15
C ASP A 379 -6.50 -7.83 -2.81
N ARG A 380 -6.45 -8.52 -1.67
CA ARG A 380 -7.53 -9.41 -1.25
C ARG A 380 -8.86 -8.70 -1.00
N LYS A 381 -8.81 -7.41 -0.56
CA LYS A 381 -10.03 -6.63 -0.31
C LYS A 381 -10.74 -6.30 -1.63
N GLU A 382 -9.99 -5.93 -2.65
CA GLU A 382 -10.54 -5.66 -3.98
C GLU A 382 -11.10 -6.92 -4.64
N LEU A 383 -10.41 -8.07 -4.53
CA LEU A 383 -10.93 -9.36 -5.00
C LEU A 383 -12.26 -9.71 -4.32
N SER A 384 -12.34 -9.52 -2.99
CA SER A 384 -13.59 -9.76 -2.25
C SER A 384 -14.72 -8.85 -2.72
N ARG A 385 -14.44 -7.56 -3.01
CA ARG A 385 -15.45 -6.62 -3.55
C ARG A 385 -15.96 -7.04 -4.92
N ARG A 386 -15.06 -7.45 -5.82
CA ARG A 386 -15.41 -7.96 -7.16
C ARG A 386 -16.30 -9.20 -7.08
N GLU A 387 -16.00 -10.10 -6.16
CA GLU A 387 -16.80 -11.31 -5.97
C GLU A 387 -18.18 -11.00 -5.37
N ILE A 388 -18.29 -10.07 -4.42
CA ILE A 388 -19.55 -9.57 -3.89
C ILE A 388 -20.40 -8.94 -5.02
N LEU A 389 -19.77 -8.12 -5.89
CA LEU A 389 -20.47 -7.54 -7.04
C LEU A 389 -20.99 -8.63 -7.97
N ARG A 390 -20.17 -9.62 -8.33
CA ARG A 390 -20.56 -10.76 -9.17
C ARG A 390 -21.76 -11.52 -8.59
N GLN A 391 -21.77 -11.78 -7.28
CA GLN A 391 -22.88 -12.43 -6.59
C GLN A 391 -24.16 -11.60 -6.65
N GLN A 392 -24.09 -10.29 -6.42
CA GLN A 392 -25.25 -9.39 -6.55
C GLN A 392 -25.77 -9.30 -7.97
N MET A 393 -24.89 -9.35 -8.97
CA MET A 393 -25.31 -9.46 -10.37
C MET A 393 -26.02 -10.79 -10.64
N ALA A 394 -25.56 -11.90 -10.08
CA ALA A 394 -26.19 -13.20 -10.21
C ALA A 394 -27.59 -13.26 -9.58
N GLU A 395 -27.80 -12.59 -8.46
CA GLU A 395 -29.13 -12.45 -7.82
C GLU A 395 -30.15 -11.69 -8.71
N ASN A 396 -29.65 -10.82 -9.59
CA ASN A 396 -30.43 -10.04 -10.54
C ASN A 396 -30.34 -10.60 -11.97
N ALA A 397 -30.06 -11.90 -12.13
CA ALA A 397 -29.95 -12.52 -13.44
C ALA A 397 -31.30 -12.51 -14.18
N PRO A 398 -31.33 -12.17 -15.48
CA PRO A 398 -32.56 -12.11 -16.26
C PRO A 398 -33.09 -13.52 -16.51
N SER A 399 -34.42 -13.63 -16.54
CA SER A 399 -35.15 -14.85 -16.90
C SER A 399 -35.97 -14.73 -18.21
N ALA A 400 -36.11 -13.49 -18.71
CA ALA A 400 -36.87 -13.22 -19.93
C ALA A 400 -36.13 -13.75 -21.18
N ALA A 401 -36.94 -14.27 -22.14
CA ALA A 401 -36.42 -14.73 -23.44
C ALA A 401 -36.20 -13.59 -24.45
N GLU A 402 -36.98 -12.52 -24.32
CA GLU A 402 -36.88 -11.34 -25.18
C GLU A 402 -35.66 -10.47 -24.73
N PRO A 403 -34.72 -10.13 -25.62
CA PRO A 403 -33.50 -9.38 -25.27
C PRO A 403 -33.76 -8.05 -24.57
N ARG A 404 -34.81 -7.32 -24.93
CA ARG A 404 -35.16 -6.03 -24.31
C ARG A 404 -35.66 -6.22 -22.87
N GLU A 405 -36.50 -7.21 -22.63
CA GLU A 405 -37.01 -7.54 -21.29
C GLU A 405 -35.90 -8.08 -20.40
N ALA A 406 -35.04 -8.95 -20.93
CA ALA A 406 -33.89 -9.48 -20.23
C ALA A 406 -32.93 -8.36 -19.80
N PHE A 407 -32.64 -7.43 -20.69
CA PHE A 407 -31.80 -6.26 -20.33
C PHE A 407 -32.46 -5.38 -19.26
N ALA A 408 -33.79 -5.16 -19.35
CA ALA A 408 -34.53 -4.39 -18.35
C ALA A 408 -34.47 -5.05 -16.96
N GLN A 409 -34.59 -6.39 -16.90
CA GLN A 409 -34.45 -7.15 -15.65
C GLN A 409 -33.02 -7.02 -15.07
N ALA A 410 -31.97 -7.26 -15.87
CA ALA A 410 -30.58 -7.14 -15.43
C ALA A 410 -30.26 -5.70 -14.98
N LYS A 411 -30.86 -4.69 -15.61
CA LYS A 411 -30.66 -3.28 -15.25
C LYS A 411 -31.30 -2.90 -13.91
N GLN A 412 -32.34 -3.61 -13.45
CA GLN A 412 -33.06 -3.27 -12.22
C GLN A 412 -32.12 -3.28 -10.98
N GLY A 413 -31.22 -4.27 -10.87
CA GLY A 413 -30.22 -4.32 -9.81
C GLY A 413 -29.25 -3.14 -9.86
N PHE A 414 -28.83 -2.75 -11.05
CA PHE A 414 -27.98 -1.57 -11.26
C PHE A 414 -28.69 -0.25 -10.88
N ASP A 415 -29.96 -0.08 -11.25
CA ASP A 415 -30.75 1.12 -10.93
C ASP A 415 -30.89 1.28 -9.40
N ASN A 416 -31.04 0.18 -8.65
CA ASN A 416 -31.00 0.18 -7.19
C ASN A 416 -29.61 0.59 -6.65
N CYS A 417 -28.53 0.02 -7.20
CA CYS A 417 -27.17 0.36 -6.85
C CYS A 417 -26.89 1.86 -7.06
N ARG A 418 -27.36 2.44 -8.16
CA ARG A 418 -27.27 3.86 -8.49
C ARG A 418 -28.06 4.75 -7.53
N SER A 419 -29.25 4.31 -7.10
CA SER A 419 -30.06 5.06 -6.11
C SER A 419 -29.36 5.15 -4.77
N ILE A 420 -28.68 4.07 -4.33
CA ILE A 420 -27.86 4.06 -3.11
C ILE A 420 -26.69 5.04 -3.27
N LEU A 421 -26.00 5.03 -4.42
CA LEU A 421 -24.91 5.95 -4.70
C LEU A 421 -25.37 7.41 -4.56
N ALA A 422 -26.47 7.80 -5.22
CA ALA A 422 -26.99 9.15 -5.18
C ALA A 422 -27.32 9.63 -3.75
N ALA A 423 -27.88 8.74 -2.92
CA ALA A 423 -28.16 9.06 -1.52
C ALA A 423 -26.86 9.26 -0.71
N GLN A 424 -25.85 8.45 -0.97
CA GLN A 424 -24.55 8.56 -0.31
C GLN A 424 -23.76 9.81 -0.76
N GLU A 425 -23.82 10.15 -2.05
CA GLU A 425 -23.23 11.38 -2.60
C GLU A 425 -23.83 12.62 -1.92
N GLN A 426 -25.16 12.68 -1.81
CA GLN A 426 -25.84 13.75 -1.12
C GLN A 426 -25.45 13.86 0.36
N ALA A 427 -25.33 12.71 1.05
CA ALA A 427 -24.86 12.68 2.45
C ALA A 427 -23.42 13.16 2.56
N GLY A 428 -22.54 12.81 1.61
CA GLY A 428 -21.16 13.29 1.53
C GLY A 428 -21.05 14.80 1.34
N GLU A 429 -21.85 15.38 0.43
CA GLU A 429 -21.92 16.82 0.23
C GLU A 429 -22.36 17.55 1.50
N GLN A 430 -23.43 17.07 2.15
CA GLN A 430 -23.93 17.65 3.39
C GLN A 430 -22.91 17.57 4.52
N ALA A 431 -22.22 16.44 4.68
CA ALA A 431 -21.20 16.27 5.70
C ALA A 431 -19.98 17.17 5.46
N MET A 432 -19.57 17.36 4.19
CA MET A 432 -18.48 18.25 3.83
C MET A 432 -18.82 19.71 4.18
N GLU A 433 -20.01 20.18 3.82
CA GLU A 433 -20.48 21.53 4.15
C GLU A 433 -20.62 21.73 5.67
N ALA A 434 -21.16 20.75 6.39
CA ALA A 434 -21.29 20.80 7.85
C ALA A 434 -19.92 20.82 8.56
N ALA A 435 -18.93 20.10 8.01
CA ALA A 435 -17.57 20.15 8.53
C ALA A 435 -16.94 21.54 8.37
N PHE A 436 -17.11 22.19 7.21
CA PHE A 436 -16.63 23.57 7.00
C PHE A 436 -17.39 24.57 7.88
N ASP A 437 -18.72 24.44 8.02
CA ASP A 437 -19.51 25.26 8.94
C ASP A 437 -18.98 25.17 10.38
N PHE A 438 -18.70 23.96 10.83
CA PHE A 438 -18.13 23.74 12.15
C PHE A 438 -16.75 24.37 12.30
N MET A 439 -15.85 24.15 11.34
CA MET A 439 -14.49 24.67 11.37
C MET A 439 -14.45 26.19 11.37
N GLU A 440 -15.27 26.85 10.54
CA GLU A 440 -15.37 28.31 10.49
C GLU A 440 -15.89 28.90 11.78
N ASN A 441 -16.93 28.30 12.38
CA ASN A 441 -17.52 28.78 13.62
C ASN A 441 -16.64 28.50 14.85
N ALA A 442 -15.90 27.40 14.87
CA ALA A 442 -15.05 27.01 16.00
C ALA A 442 -13.67 27.69 15.97
N PHE A 443 -13.05 27.81 14.82
CA PHE A 443 -11.63 28.17 14.67
C PHE A 443 -11.39 29.33 13.72
N GLY A 444 -12.38 29.73 12.92
CA GLY A 444 -12.18 30.74 11.87
C GLY A 444 -11.07 30.34 10.88
N ASN A 445 -10.24 31.30 10.48
CA ASN A 445 -9.10 31.09 9.58
C ASN A 445 -7.80 30.79 10.37
N GLY A 446 -7.90 30.02 11.47
CA GLY A 446 -6.76 29.65 12.32
C GLY A 446 -5.91 28.53 11.75
N GLN A 447 -4.92 28.10 12.53
CA GLN A 447 -4.04 26.97 12.19
C GLN A 447 -4.83 25.66 12.03
N GLU A 448 -5.91 25.50 12.78
CA GLU A 448 -6.79 24.35 12.73
C GLU A 448 -7.47 24.20 11.36
N MET A 449 -7.90 25.31 10.75
CA MET A 449 -8.45 25.31 9.39
C MET A 449 -7.39 24.90 8.36
N ILE A 450 -6.17 25.41 8.49
CA ILE A 450 -5.04 25.03 7.64
C ILE A 450 -4.78 23.52 7.71
N LEU A 451 -4.75 22.98 8.92
CA LEU A 451 -4.56 21.53 9.13
C LEU A 451 -5.70 20.72 8.52
N PHE A 452 -6.96 21.12 8.75
CA PHE A 452 -8.13 20.45 8.20
C PHE A 452 -8.10 20.39 6.65
N VAL A 453 -7.85 21.52 6.00
CA VAL A 453 -7.77 21.58 4.52
C VAL A 453 -6.58 20.80 3.99
N THR A 454 -5.45 20.81 4.70
CA THR A 454 -4.29 19.98 4.36
C THR A 454 -4.62 18.49 4.48
N GLU A 455 -5.33 18.08 5.55
CA GLU A 455 -5.81 16.69 5.70
C GLU A 455 -6.72 16.27 4.54
N LEU A 456 -7.67 17.11 4.15
CA LEU A 456 -8.56 16.85 3.01
C LEU A 456 -7.79 16.74 1.69
N THR A 457 -6.76 17.57 1.48
CA THR A 457 -5.93 17.55 0.27
C THR A 457 -5.12 16.25 0.15
N LEU A 458 -4.71 15.68 1.27
CA LEU A 458 -3.92 14.44 1.33
C LEU A 458 -4.81 13.18 1.41
N MET A 459 -6.11 13.34 1.66
CA MET A 459 -7.08 12.26 1.75
C MET A 459 -7.56 11.86 0.35
N SER A 460 -7.21 10.65 -0.10
CA SER A 460 -7.56 10.16 -1.44
C SER A 460 -9.07 10.15 -1.70
N GLU A 461 -9.87 9.82 -0.70
CA GLU A 461 -11.33 9.80 -0.75
C GLU A 461 -11.90 11.21 -0.95
N ALA A 462 -11.36 12.21 -0.23
CA ALA A 462 -11.80 13.59 -0.39
C ALA A 462 -11.41 14.15 -1.77
N VAL A 463 -10.20 13.87 -2.25
CA VAL A 463 -9.74 14.30 -3.58
C VAL A 463 -10.62 13.72 -4.68
N GLN A 464 -10.92 12.40 -4.62
CA GLN A 464 -11.79 11.75 -5.59
C GLN A 464 -13.23 12.27 -5.54
N PHE A 465 -13.75 12.53 -4.34
CA PHE A 465 -15.09 13.09 -4.13
C PHE A 465 -15.18 14.51 -4.68
N LEU A 466 -14.27 15.40 -4.28
CA LEU A 466 -14.22 16.81 -4.68
C LEU A 466 -13.99 17.00 -6.18
N ALA A 467 -13.38 16.06 -6.87
CA ALA A 467 -13.25 16.09 -8.33
C ALA A 467 -14.60 16.00 -9.05
N GLN A 468 -15.65 15.47 -8.41
CA GLN A 468 -17.00 15.30 -8.97
C GLN A 468 -18.04 16.19 -8.28
N HIS A 469 -17.83 16.48 -7.02
CA HIS A 469 -18.68 17.31 -6.15
C HIS A 469 -17.86 18.48 -5.60
N PRO A 470 -17.62 19.53 -6.40
CA PRO A 470 -16.79 20.67 -5.99
C PRO A 470 -17.40 21.38 -4.77
N CYS A 471 -16.59 21.58 -3.73
CA CYS A 471 -16.91 22.39 -2.57
C CYS A 471 -16.20 23.75 -2.71
N GLU A 472 -16.96 24.85 -2.81
CA GLU A 472 -16.41 26.21 -3.01
C GLU A 472 -15.50 26.62 -1.85
N ARG A 473 -15.85 26.28 -0.61
CA ARG A 473 -15.07 26.57 0.59
C ARG A 473 -13.70 25.88 0.54
N TYR A 474 -13.69 24.57 0.22
CA TYR A 474 -12.42 23.85 0.04
C TYR A 474 -11.52 24.53 -0.99
N LEU A 475 -12.06 24.89 -2.15
CA LEU A 475 -11.30 25.55 -3.21
C LEU A 475 -10.73 26.89 -2.74
N GLN A 476 -11.51 27.69 -2.03
CA GLN A 476 -11.07 28.97 -1.49
C GLN A 476 -9.91 28.79 -0.50
N TYR A 477 -10.08 27.98 0.53
CA TYR A 477 -9.04 27.75 1.55
C TYR A 477 -7.78 27.11 0.96
N ASN A 478 -7.93 26.17 0.05
CA ASN A 478 -6.79 25.52 -0.63
C ASN A 478 -6.00 26.52 -1.49
N GLN A 479 -6.67 27.43 -2.20
CA GLN A 479 -6.00 28.50 -2.94
C GLN A 479 -5.23 29.45 -2.01
N GLU A 480 -5.80 29.82 -0.87
CA GLU A 480 -5.15 30.68 0.12
C GLU A 480 -3.88 30.03 0.67
N LEU A 481 -3.90 28.70 0.91
CA LEU A 481 -2.75 27.91 1.34
C LEU A 481 -1.64 27.90 0.28
N LEU A 482 -1.98 27.65 -0.98
CA LEU A 482 -1.02 27.64 -2.10
C LEU A 482 -0.35 29.02 -2.29
N ILE A 483 -1.12 30.10 -2.21
CA ILE A 483 -0.60 31.48 -2.29
C ILE A 483 0.31 31.76 -1.09
N GLY A 484 -0.08 31.36 0.11
CA GLY A 484 0.71 31.54 1.33
C GLY A 484 2.04 30.79 1.30
N THR A 485 2.05 29.54 0.81
CA THR A 485 3.24 28.72 0.64
C THR A 485 4.18 29.33 -0.41
N ARG A 486 3.66 29.68 -1.57
CA ARG A 486 4.44 30.31 -2.65
C ARG A 486 5.05 31.64 -2.22
N ARG A 487 4.34 32.42 -1.43
CA ARG A 487 4.85 33.68 -0.88
C ARG A 487 6.01 33.48 0.10
N ARG A 488 5.96 32.42 0.95
CA ARG A 488 7.08 32.05 1.84
C ARG A 488 8.29 31.61 1.04
N GLU A 489 8.11 30.69 0.08
CA GLU A 489 9.20 30.23 -0.81
C GLU A 489 9.91 31.41 -1.47
N LEU A 490 9.14 32.35 -2.05
CA LEU A 490 9.71 33.56 -2.67
C LEU A 490 10.43 34.47 -1.67
N LEU A 491 9.94 34.61 -0.44
CA LEU A 491 10.62 35.36 0.60
C LEU A 491 11.91 34.68 1.08
N ASP A 492 11.92 33.38 1.16
CA ASP A 492 13.12 32.60 1.52
C ASP A 492 14.16 32.63 0.39
N GLU A 493 13.75 32.59 -0.88
CA GLU A 493 14.64 32.80 -2.04
C GLU A 493 15.23 34.21 -2.09
N LEU A 494 14.47 35.24 -1.65
CA LEU A 494 14.97 36.63 -1.60
C LEU A 494 15.89 36.92 -0.43
N ASN A 495 15.87 36.08 0.62
CA ASN A 495 16.71 36.21 1.81
C ASN A 495 18.00 35.38 1.74
N GLN A 496 18.17 34.54 0.70
CA GLN A 496 19.42 33.85 0.34
C GLN A 496 20.19 34.69 -0.68
#